data_661aa561168c61b116d9c64ed66c8c48
#
_entry.id   661aa561168c61b116d9c64ed66c8c48
#
_cell.length_a   1.000
_cell.length_b   1.000
_cell.length_c   1.000
_cell.angle_alpha   90.00
_cell.angle_beta   90.00
_cell.angle_gamma   90.00
#
_symmetry.space_group_name_H-M   'P 1'
#
loop_
_entity.id
_entity.type
_entity.pdbx_description
1 polymer ?
#
loop_
_entity_poly.entity_id
_entity_poly.type
_entity_poly.pdbx_seq_one_letter_code
_entity_poly.pdbx_strand_id
1 'polypeptide(L)'
;AIYGVRAANGVVLITTKKGSRNQKAKISYDGYVGIQKASNVLELCNAHEYATMLLEGNYDAYQSHFKQSIDKYGGSYADSDFHNWTFGADNDWYDYLLRTAAITNHSLNINGGSEKAVYSVGVSYLYQDGIMDVDNNYKRMNFRGSVDYDATNWLKVGLNGVFSNSTQQVPNNQAWQKAFNCPPIVALYDENNEQGFPDKFGSPDAIGYSSNFYNPVATAKYFDSSKENYQVLSNFYAQIDFIPSKLNFKTNYSYSFLSTQGREFTPKHYVSSWQQSATTQLTKNENKYYNYIWDNTLTYNDQWGKHRFGAMAGY
;
A
#
# COMPACT_ATOMS: atom_id res chain seq x y z
N ALA A 1 4.60 -4.97 35.30
CA ALA A 1 6.02 -4.66 35.62
C ALA A 1 6.99 -5.27 34.62
N ILE A 2 6.74 -6.47 34.07
CA ILE A 2 7.66 -7.19 33.16
C ILE A 2 7.85 -6.50 31.79
N TYR A 3 6.93 -5.65 31.39
CA TYR A 3 6.99 -4.95 30.10
C TYR A 3 7.59 -3.54 30.18
N GLY A 4 8.08 -3.15 31.39
CA GLY A 4 8.75 -1.89 31.63
C GLY A 4 7.88 -0.66 31.42
N VAL A 5 8.52 0.53 31.38
CA VAL A 5 7.86 1.84 31.26
C VAL A 5 7.12 2.00 29.93
N ARG A 6 7.56 1.32 28.88
CA ARG A 6 6.90 1.34 27.53
C ARG A 6 5.50 0.75 27.54
N ALA A 7 5.14 -0.04 28.57
CA ALA A 7 3.82 -0.63 28.73
C ALA A 7 2.83 0.24 29.52
N ALA A 8 3.17 1.49 29.84
CA ALA A 8 2.30 2.40 30.61
C ALA A 8 0.93 2.64 29.92
N ASN A 9 0.88 2.58 28.59
CA ASN A 9 -0.34 2.76 27.79
C ASN A 9 -1.03 1.43 27.42
N GLY A 10 -0.61 0.30 27.99
CA GLY A 10 -1.11 -1.05 27.71
C GLY A 10 -0.18 -1.89 26.85
N VAL A 11 -0.45 -3.19 26.84
CA VAL A 11 0.29 -4.18 26.04
C VAL A 11 -0.69 -5.01 25.25
N VAL A 12 -0.44 -5.15 23.94
CA VAL A 12 -1.14 -6.10 23.08
C VAL A 12 -0.28 -7.34 22.93
N LEU A 13 -0.74 -8.45 23.49
CA LEU A 13 -0.05 -9.74 23.36
C LEU A 13 -0.64 -10.53 22.18
N ILE A 14 0.17 -10.75 21.15
CA ILE A 14 -0.22 -11.55 19.98
C ILE A 14 0.40 -12.95 20.10
N THR A 15 -0.45 -13.97 20.19
CA THR A 15 -0.04 -15.36 20.16
C THR A 15 -0.40 -16.00 18.83
N THR A 16 0.60 -16.47 18.10
CA THR A 16 0.38 -17.17 16.81
C THR A 16 -0.16 -18.58 17.05
N LYS A 17 -0.96 -19.07 16.10
CA LYS A 17 -1.41 -20.48 16.14
C LYS A 17 -0.20 -21.40 16.03
N LYS A 18 -0.09 -22.33 16.97
CA LYS A 18 0.94 -23.39 17.00
C LYS A 18 0.25 -24.73 16.74
N GLY A 19 1.03 -25.74 16.37
CA GLY A 19 0.58 -27.13 16.42
C GLY A 19 0.34 -27.61 17.86
N SER A 20 -0.11 -28.83 18.02
CA SER A 20 -0.26 -29.47 19.33
C SER A 20 0.63 -30.71 19.40
N ARG A 21 1.04 -31.07 20.62
CA ARG A 21 1.82 -32.31 20.84
C ARG A 21 1.03 -33.53 20.40
N ASN A 22 1.73 -34.54 19.90
CA ASN A 22 1.15 -35.79 19.41
C ASN A 22 0.06 -35.60 18.33
N GLN A 23 0.14 -34.49 17.59
CA GLN A 23 -0.77 -34.19 16.51
C GLN A 23 -0.14 -34.53 15.15
N LYS A 24 -0.82 -35.36 14.36
CA LYS A 24 -0.46 -35.56 12.95
C LYS A 24 -0.43 -34.24 12.20
N ALA A 25 0.44 -34.12 11.23
CA ALA A 25 0.50 -32.94 10.37
C ALA A 25 -0.87 -32.62 9.76
N LYS A 26 -1.36 -31.42 10.02
CA LYS A 26 -2.58 -30.88 9.42
C LYS A 26 -2.20 -29.80 8.42
N ILE A 27 -2.62 -29.99 7.18
CA ILE A 27 -2.46 -29.03 6.10
C ILE A 27 -3.77 -28.26 5.97
N SER A 28 -3.70 -26.94 5.91
CA SER A 28 -4.83 -26.06 5.62
C SER A 28 -4.44 -25.08 4.51
N TYR A 29 -5.37 -24.89 3.60
CA TYR A 29 -5.30 -23.90 2.55
C TYR A 29 -6.50 -22.96 2.68
N ASP A 30 -6.23 -21.66 2.63
CA ASP A 30 -7.22 -20.60 2.60
C ASP A 30 -6.89 -19.70 1.41
N GLY A 31 -7.89 -19.39 0.58
CA GLY A 31 -7.69 -18.53 -0.56
C GLY A 31 -8.98 -17.84 -0.99
N TYR A 32 -8.81 -16.66 -1.56
CA TYR A 32 -9.90 -15.96 -2.23
C TYR A 32 -9.39 -15.21 -3.46
N VAL A 33 -10.31 -15.01 -4.39
CA VAL A 33 -10.17 -14.11 -5.54
C VAL A 33 -11.37 -13.17 -5.50
N GLY A 34 -11.12 -11.90 -5.78
CA GLY A 34 -12.16 -10.88 -5.79
C GLY A 34 -11.84 -9.79 -6.81
N ILE A 35 -12.82 -8.93 -6.99
CA ILE A 35 -12.70 -7.70 -7.77
C ILE A 35 -12.97 -6.51 -6.85
N GLN A 36 -12.33 -5.41 -7.14
CA GLN A 36 -12.52 -4.14 -6.45
C GLN A 36 -12.78 -3.03 -7.46
N LYS A 37 -13.68 -2.13 -7.13
CA LYS A 37 -14.05 -0.97 -7.91
C LYS A 37 -14.16 0.23 -6.97
N ALA A 38 -13.82 1.42 -7.45
CA ALA A 38 -14.08 2.64 -6.71
C ALA A 38 -15.58 2.77 -6.40
N SER A 39 -15.90 3.16 -5.18
CA SER A 39 -17.25 3.48 -4.74
C SER A 39 -17.31 4.93 -4.27
N ASN A 40 -18.47 5.55 -4.36
CA ASN A 40 -18.69 6.96 -3.98
C ASN A 40 -17.74 7.92 -4.71
N VAL A 41 -17.52 7.66 -6.02
CA VAL A 41 -16.79 8.57 -6.88
C VAL A 41 -17.64 9.83 -7.02
N LEU A 42 -17.01 11.00 -6.91
CA LEU A 42 -17.68 12.27 -7.09
C LEU A 42 -18.12 12.38 -8.54
N GLU A 43 -19.38 12.74 -8.78
CA GLU A 43 -19.90 13.05 -10.09
C GLU A 43 -19.39 14.45 -10.51
N LEU A 44 -18.68 14.49 -11.64
CA LEU A 44 -18.13 15.73 -12.18
C LEU A 44 -19.13 16.37 -13.17
N CYS A 45 -19.03 17.70 -13.32
CA CYS A 45 -19.82 18.42 -14.32
C CYS A 45 -19.41 17.98 -15.72
N ASN A 46 -20.40 17.77 -16.60
CA ASN A 46 -20.18 17.68 -18.03
C ASN A 46 -19.91 19.07 -18.65
N ALA A 47 -19.61 19.14 -19.94
CA ALA A 47 -19.30 20.40 -20.63
C ALA A 47 -20.40 21.45 -20.52
N HIS A 48 -21.68 21.05 -20.63
CA HIS A 48 -22.81 21.96 -20.52
C HIS A 48 -23.05 22.47 -19.10
N GLU A 49 -22.96 21.62 -18.09
CA GLU A 49 -23.09 22.00 -16.71
C GLU A 49 -21.97 22.94 -16.30
N TYR A 50 -20.73 22.63 -16.73
CA TYR A 50 -19.58 23.48 -16.52
C TYR A 50 -19.74 24.84 -17.22
N ALA A 51 -20.27 24.86 -18.44
CA ALA A 51 -20.58 26.07 -19.17
C ALA A 51 -21.61 26.94 -18.45
N THR A 52 -22.69 26.34 -17.93
CA THR A 52 -23.72 27.02 -17.16
C THR A 52 -23.15 27.68 -15.92
N MET A 53 -22.33 26.94 -15.16
CA MET A 53 -21.67 27.44 -13.95
C MET A 53 -20.76 28.64 -14.24
N LEU A 54 -19.98 28.58 -15.33
CA LEU A 54 -19.08 29.69 -15.69
C LEU A 54 -19.85 30.89 -16.24
N LEU A 55 -20.94 30.67 -17.01
CA LEU A 55 -21.80 31.74 -17.53
C LEU A 55 -22.38 32.59 -16.38
N GLU A 56 -22.81 31.92 -15.30
CA GLU A 56 -23.36 32.60 -14.12
C GLU A 56 -22.27 33.27 -13.28
N GLY A 57 -21.10 32.64 -13.18
CA GLY A 57 -20.01 33.09 -12.30
C GLY A 57 -18.99 34.03 -12.95
N ASN A 58 -18.65 33.82 -14.21
CA ASN A 58 -17.63 34.59 -14.94
C ASN A 58 -17.84 34.51 -16.46
N TYR A 59 -18.62 35.46 -16.99
CA TYR A 59 -18.99 35.52 -18.41
C TYR A 59 -17.79 35.64 -19.36
N ASP A 60 -16.75 36.39 -18.99
CA ASP A 60 -15.55 36.58 -19.82
C ASP A 60 -14.74 35.30 -19.94
N ALA A 61 -14.55 34.58 -18.83
CA ALA A 61 -13.91 33.28 -18.81
C ALA A 61 -14.72 32.25 -19.61
N TYR A 62 -16.04 32.25 -19.47
CA TYR A 62 -16.94 31.44 -20.28
C TYR A 62 -16.68 31.64 -21.77
N GLN A 63 -16.79 32.88 -22.27
CA GLN A 63 -16.61 33.15 -23.71
C GLN A 63 -15.22 32.76 -24.22
N SER A 64 -14.18 33.07 -23.46
CA SER A 64 -12.80 32.79 -23.83
C SER A 64 -12.54 31.29 -23.92
N HIS A 65 -12.74 30.56 -22.81
CA HIS A 65 -12.33 29.15 -22.72
C HIS A 65 -13.18 28.23 -23.60
N PHE A 66 -14.49 28.45 -23.68
CA PHE A 66 -15.38 27.60 -24.48
C PHE A 66 -15.18 27.79 -25.97
N LYS A 67 -15.06 29.01 -26.45
CA LYS A 67 -14.75 29.26 -27.87
C LYS A 67 -13.40 28.66 -28.24
N GLN A 68 -12.39 28.86 -27.44
CA GLN A 68 -11.07 28.26 -27.67
C GLN A 68 -11.13 26.72 -27.67
N SER A 69 -11.93 26.10 -26.78
CA SER A 69 -12.11 24.65 -26.78
C SER A 69 -12.81 24.16 -28.08
N ILE A 70 -13.90 24.81 -28.48
CA ILE A 70 -14.63 24.45 -29.70
C ILE A 70 -13.75 24.65 -30.94
N ASP A 71 -13.06 25.79 -31.05
CA ASP A 71 -12.16 26.09 -32.17
C ASP A 71 -11.01 25.06 -32.27
N LYS A 72 -10.53 24.57 -31.10
CA LYS A 72 -9.39 23.67 -31.06
C LYS A 72 -9.77 22.20 -31.19
N TYR A 73 -10.82 21.77 -30.49
CA TYR A 73 -11.21 20.36 -30.36
C TYR A 73 -12.47 20.01 -31.16
N GLY A 74 -13.08 20.98 -31.78
CA GLY A 74 -14.32 20.82 -32.55
C GLY A 74 -15.57 21.09 -31.72
N GLY A 75 -16.67 21.19 -32.43
CA GLY A 75 -17.97 21.57 -31.91
C GLY A 75 -18.55 22.73 -32.66
N SER A 76 -19.58 23.39 -32.10
CA SER A 76 -20.27 24.53 -32.73
C SER A 76 -20.78 25.51 -31.68
N TYR A 77 -20.58 26.78 -31.91
CA TYR A 77 -21.17 27.91 -31.18
C TYR A 77 -21.88 28.88 -32.13
N ALA A 78 -22.37 28.38 -33.28
CA ALA A 78 -23.00 29.21 -34.29
C ALA A 78 -24.34 29.79 -33.85
N ASP A 79 -24.98 29.23 -32.85
CA ASP A 79 -26.23 29.73 -32.26
C ASP A 79 -25.93 30.73 -31.13
N SER A 80 -26.79 31.74 -30.99
CA SER A 80 -26.73 32.68 -29.87
C SER A 80 -27.13 32.06 -28.51
N ASP A 81 -27.87 30.95 -28.54
CA ASP A 81 -28.25 30.18 -27.35
C ASP A 81 -27.19 29.10 -27.07
N PHE A 82 -26.47 29.26 -25.96
CA PHE A 82 -25.42 28.33 -25.56
C PHE A 82 -25.93 26.91 -25.33
N HIS A 83 -27.23 26.72 -25.05
CA HIS A 83 -27.82 25.38 -24.89
C HIS A 83 -27.73 24.54 -26.16
N ASN A 84 -27.61 25.20 -27.31
CA ASN A 84 -27.42 24.55 -28.60
C ASN A 84 -25.94 24.37 -28.99
N TRP A 85 -25.01 24.82 -28.15
CA TRP A 85 -23.59 24.63 -28.43
C TRP A 85 -23.22 23.14 -28.27
N THR A 86 -22.29 22.69 -29.10
CA THR A 86 -21.73 21.35 -29.02
C THR A 86 -20.26 21.46 -28.76
N PHE A 87 -19.74 20.52 -27.99
CA PHE A 87 -18.35 20.47 -27.59
C PHE A 87 -17.69 19.21 -28.15
N GLY A 88 -16.52 19.36 -28.76
CA GLY A 88 -15.71 18.24 -29.23
C GLY A 88 -14.97 17.52 -28.11
N ALA A 89 -14.87 18.16 -26.95
CA ALA A 89 -14.34 17.57 -25.73
C ALA A 89 -15.38 17.71 -24.62
N ASP A 90 -15.76 16.59 -24.02
CA ASP A 90 -16.66 16.49 -22.86
C ASP A 90 -16.26 15.24 -22.05
N ASN A 91 -15.32 15.42 -21.14
CA ASN A 91 -14.63 14.33 -20.49
C ASN A 91 -15.01 14.20 -19.01
N ASP A 92 -15.45 13.02 -18.60
CA ASP A 92 -15.35 12.61 -17.20
C ASP A 92 -13.94 12.08 -16.93
N TRP A 93 -13.15 12.86 -16.23
CA TRP A 93 -11.77 12.54 -15.93
C TRP A 93 -11.61 11.33 -15.01
N TYR A 94 -12.60 11.01 -14.19
CA TYR A 94 -12.55 9.81 -13.35
C TYR A 94 -12.76 8.54 -14.16
N ASP A 95 -13.53 8.59 -15.25
CA ASP A 95 -13.67 7.43 -16.15
C ASP A 95 -12.35 7.04 -16.81
N TYR A 96 -11.49 8.01 -17.10
CA TYR A 96 -10.14 7.74 -17.62
C TYR A 96 -9.11 7.32 -16.57
N LEU A 97 -9.35 7.65 -15.31
CA LEU A 97 -8.42 7.33 -14.25
C LEU A 97 -8.75 6.04 -13.50
N LEU A 98 -9.95 5.50 -13.66
CA LEU A 98 -10.45 4.40 -12.88
C LEU A 98 -10.64 3.13 -13.69
N ARG A 99 -10.33 2.02 -13.05
CA ARG A 99 -10.63 0.69 -13.58
C ARG A 99 -11.15 -0.24 -12.50
N THR A 100 -11.73 -1.36 -12.94
CA THR A 100 -11.98 -2.51 -12.08
C THR A 100 -10.70 -3.30 -11.93
N ALA A 101 -10.34 -3.63 -10.70
CA ALA A 101 -9.07 -4.25 -10.35
C ALA A 101 -9.27 -5.60 -9.66
N ALA A 102 -8.32 -6.51 -9.83
CA ALA A 102 -8.34 -7.84 -9.23
C ALA A 102 -7.62 -7.85 -7.88
N ILE A 103 -8.10 -8.70 -6.96
CA ILE A 103 -7.40 -9.04 -5.74
C ILE A 103 -7.41 -10.55 -5.56
N THR A 104 -6.29 -11.12 -5.16
CA THR A 104 -6.19 -12.55 -4.83
C THR A 104 -5.27 -12.75 -3.63
N ASN A 105 -5.66 -13.68 -2.78
CA ASN A 105 -4.85 -14.07 -1.63
C ASN A 105 -4.90 -15.59 -1.45
N HIS A 106 -3.74 -16.17 -1.20
CA HIS A 106 -3.55 -17.61 -1.00
C HIS A 106 -2.67 -17.84 0.22
N SER A 107 -3.07 -18.76 1.08
CA SER A 107 -2.31 -19.11 2.29
C SER A 107 -2.33 -20.61 2.50
N LEU A 108 -1.16 -21.20 2.60
CA LEU A 108 -0.95 -22.61 2.91
C LEU A 108 -0.27 -22.71 4.28
N ASN A 109 -0.83 -23.54 5.16
CA ASN A 109 -0.28 -23.76 6.50
C ASN A 109 -0.19 -25.24 6.81
N ILE A 110 0.90 -25.62 7.46
CA ILE A 110 1.17 -26.97 7.95
C ILE A 110 1.48 -26.87 9.43
N ASN A 111 0.71 -27.54 10.26
CA ASN A 111 0.90 -27.58 11.72
C ASN A 111 0.91 -29.02 12.18
N GLY A 112 1.78 -29.35 13.14
CA GLY A 112 1.86 -30.67 13.69
C GLY A 112 2.72 -30.72 14.93
N GLY A 113 2.87 -31.92 15.48
CA GLY A 113 3.77 -32.12 16.60
C GLY A 113 3.92 -33.59 16.95
N SER A 114 5.10 -33.93 17.46
CA SER A 114 5.43 -35.17 18.13
C SER A 114 5.29 -35.03 19.65
N GLU A 115 5.72 -36.01 20.39
CA GLU A 115 5.82 -35.93 21.86
C GLU A 115 6.72 -34.78 22.30
N LYS A 116 7.86 -34.58 21.61
CA LYS A 116 8.91 -33.62 21.98
C LYS A 116 8.94 -32.34 21.16
N ALA A 117 8.27 -32.28 20.02
CA ALA A 117 8.34 -31.14 19.14
C ALA A 117 6.95 -30.69 18.68
N VAL A 118 6.77 -29.38 18.57
CA VAL A 118 5.60 -28.76 17.97
C VAL A 118 6.07 -27.80 16.88
N TYR A 119 5.47 -27.85 15.72
CA TYR A 119 5.88 -27.00 14.61
C TYR A 119 4.69 -26.40 13.86
N SER A 120 4.93 -25.27 13.23
CA SER A 120 4.02 -24.60 12.31
C SER A 120 4.82 -23.96 11.19
N VAL A 121 4.43 -24.21 9.95
CA VAL A 121 5.02 -23.58 8.75
C VAL A 121 3.88 -23.03 7.92
N GLY A 122 4.05 -21.82 7.40
CA GLY A 122 3.06 -21.19 6.54
C GLY A 122 3.70 -20.35 5.46
N VAL A 123 3.06 -20.36 4.29
CA VAL A 123 3.38 -19.48 3.16
C VAL A 123 2.10 -18.76 2.77
N SER A 124 2.18 -17.47 2.49
CA SER A 124 1.05 -16.73 1.94
C SER A 124 1.50 -15.78 0.83
N TYR A 125 0.64 -15.62 -0.16
CA TYR A 125 0.82 -14.71 -1.28
C TYR A 125 -0.43 -13.85 -1.44
N LEU A 126 -0.25 -12.53 -1.45
CA LEU A 126 -1.27 -11.54 -1.75
C LEU A 126 -0.85 -10.80 -3.03
N TYR A 127 -1.78 -10.71 -3.97
CA TYR A 127 -1.72 -9.80 -5.10
C TYR A 127 -2.96 -8.92 -5.09
N GLN A 128 -2.76 -7.62 -5.19
CA GLN A 128 -3.82 -6.63 -5.30
C GLN A 128 -3.47 -5.65 -6.39
N ASP A 129 -4.25 -5.62 -7.44
CA ASP A 129 -4.16 -4.61 -8.47
C ASP A 129 -4.80 -3.31 -8.00
N GLY A 130 -4.33 -2.17 -8.47
CA GLY A 130 -4.88 -0.87 -8.09
C GLY A 130 -6.03 -0.45 -8.99
N ILE A 131 -6.94 0.35 -8.44
CA ILE A 131 -8.12 0.86 -9.13
C ILE A 131 -7.84 2.04 -10.06
N MET A 132 -6.65 2.64 -10.02
CA MET A 132 -6.24 3.65 -10.99
C MET A 132 -5.75 2.98 -12.26
N ASP A 133 -6.08 3.50 -13.44
CA ASP A 133 -5.71 2.90 -14.73
C ASP A 133 -4.27 3.26 -15.16
N VAL A 134 -3.33 2.91 -14.31
CA VAL A 134 -1.89 2.97 -14.52
C VAL A 134 -1.24 1.75 -13.88
N ASP A 135 0.06 1.57 -14.03
CA ASP A 135 0.78 0.50 -13.32
C ASP A 135 0.80 0.81 -11.81
N ASN A 136 -0.13 0.19 -11.10
CA ASN A 136 -0.25 0.28 -9.66
C ASN A 136 -0.73 -1.06 -9.10
N ASN A 137 0.14 -1.74 -8.42
CA ASN A 137 -0.18 -3.02 -7.81
C ASN A 137 0.59 -3.20 -6.50
N TYR A 138 0.08 -4.09 -5.65
CA TYR A 138 0.72 -4.53 -4.44
C TYR A 138 0.85 -6.05 -4.44
N LYS A 139 2.07 -6.53 -4.22
CA LYS A 139 2.40 -7.96 -4.09
C LYS A 139 3.04 -8.16 -2.73
N ARG A 140 2.65 -9.22 -2.03
CA ARG A 140 3.31 -9.60 -0.78
C ARG A 140 3.39 -11.11 -0.65
N MET A 141 4.59 -11.58 -0.39
CA MET A 141 4.87 -12.96 -0.04
C MET A 141 5.35 -13.03 1.40
N ASN A 142 4.75 -13.89 2.20
CA ASN A 142 5.21 -14.16 3.55
C ASN A 142 5.56 -15.64 3.69
N PHE A 143 6.65 -15.87 4.39
CA PHE A 143 7.03 -17.18 4.92
C PHE A 143 7.09 -17.08 6.43
N ARG A 144 6.46 -18.01 7.13
CA ARG A 144 6.51 -18.08 8.59
C ARG A 144 6.83 -19.48 9.03
N GLY A 145 7.63 -19.57 10.07
CA GLY A 145 7.98 -20.85 10.67
C GLY A 145 8.05 -20.74 12.20
N SER A 146 7.63 -21.75 12.88
CA SER A 146 7.85 -21.90 14.32
C SER A 146 8.12 -23.34 14.68
N VAL A 147 9.01 -23.53 15.62
CA VAL A 147 9.28 -24.83 16.24
C VAL A 147 9.55 -24.63 17.73
N ASP A 148 8.90 -25.44 18.55
CA ASP A 148 9.20 -25.59 19.96
C ASP A 148 9.66 -27.04 20.17
N TYR A 149 10.81 -27.26 20.81
CA TYR A 149 11.43 -28.56 20.98
C TYR A 149 11.91 -28.78 22.44
N ASP A 150 11.43 -29.85 23.03
CA ASP A 150 11.93 -30.34 24.34
C ASP A 150 13.17 -31.19 24.08
N ALA A 151 14.35 -30.54 24.09
CA ALA A 151 15.64 -31.22 23.84
C ALA A 151 15.93 -32.26 24.92
N THR A 152 15.60 -31.92 26.17
CA THR A 152 15.70 -32.82 27.36
C THR A 152 14.51 -32.51 28.28
N ASN A 153 14.43 -33.24 29.40
CA ASN A 153 13.43 -32.96 30.44
C ASN A 153 13.64 -31.61 31.15
N TRP A 154 14.82 -31.01 31.02
CA TRP A 154 15.19 -29.75 31.64
C TRP A 154 15.51 -28.64 30.66
N LEU A 155 15.63 -28.93 29.37
CA LEU A 155 15.96 -27.93 28.32
C LEU A 155 14.88 -27.91 27.23
N LYS A 156 14.28 -26.75 27.06
CA LYS A 156 13.35 -26.43 25.96
C LYS A 156 13.95 -25.33 25.12
N VAL A 157 13.87 -25.47 23.80
CA VAL A 157 14.28 -24.46 22.84
C VAL A 157 13.16 -24.18 21.87
N GLY A 158 13.10 -22.95 21.40
CA GLY A 158 12.11 -22.59 20.38
C GLY A 158 12.63 -21.51 19.47
N LEU A 159 12.18 -21.59 18.24
CA LEU A 159 12.43 -20.62 17.19
C LEU A 159 11.10 -20.26 16.55
N ASN A 160 10.85 -19.00 16.36
CA ASN A 160 9.80 -18.54 15.45
C ASN A 160 10.31 -17.39 14.59
N GLY A 161 9.81 -17.32 13.37
CA GLY A 161 10.23 -16.30 12.46
C GLY A 161 9.20 -16.04 11.37
N VAL A 162 9.26 -14.82 10.85
CA VAL A 162 8.52 -14.38 9.68
C VAL A 162 9.50 -13.67 8.76
N PHE A 163 9.49 -14.11 7.52
CA PHE A 163 10.09 -13.37 6.40
C PHE A 163 8.97 -12.83 5.54
N SER A 164 9.03 -11.56 5.19
CA SER A 164 8.07 -10.89 4.30
C SER A 164 8.82 -10.12 3.24
N ASN A 165 8.43 -10.32 1.98
CA ASN A 165 8.80 -9.46 0.88
C ASN A 165 7.52 -8.84 0.31
N SER A 166 7.52 -7.53 0.11
CA SER A 166 6.43 -6.85 -0.56
C SER A 166 6.94 -5.83 -1.57
N THR A 167 6.28 -5.78 -2.72
CA THR A 167 6.51 -4.79 -3.76
C THR A 167 5.23 -4.03 -4.02
N GLN A 168 5.31 -2.72 -4.11
CA GLN A 168 4.21 -1.83 -4.42
C GLN A 168 4.61 -0.91 -5.58
N GLN A 169 3.81 -0.87 -6.63
CA GLN A 169 3.81 0.22 -7.60
C GLN A 169 2.87 1.31 -7.07
N VAL A 170 3.41 2.51 -6.90
CA VAL A 170 2.72 3.62 -6.25
C VAL A 170 2.26 4.61 -7.30
N PRO A 171 0.96 4.83 -7.49
CA PRO A 171 0.45 5.80 -8.44
C PRO A 171 0.67 7.23 -7.94
N ASN A 172 0.64 8.20 -8.86
CA ASN A 172 0.63 9.60 -8.49
C ASN A 172 -0.75 10.01 -7.96
N ASN A 173 -0.86 10.13 -6.64
CA ASN A 173 -2.12 10.51 -6.00
C ASN A 173 -2.59 11.93 -6.36
N GLN A 174 -1.72 12.80 -6.87
CA GLN A 174 -2.14 14.13 -7.34
C GLN A 174 -3.07 14.05 -8.56
N ALA A 175 -3.04 12.95 -9.32
CA ALA A 175 -3.94 12.76 -10.45
C ALA A 175 -5.43 12.88 -10.07
N TRP A 176 -5.82 12.45 -8.85
CA TRP A 176 -7.17 12.62 -8.33
C TRP A 176 -7.58 14.09 -8.20
N GLN A 177 -6.72 14.90 -7.60
CA GLN A 177 -6.97 16.33 -7.46
C GLN A 177 -6.96 17.02 -8.82
N LYS A 178 -6.08 16.58 -9.74
CA LYS A 178 -6.04 17.14 -11.08
C LYS A 178 -7.28 16.78 -11.88
N ALA A 179 -7.85 15.58 -11.71
CA ALA A 179 -9.12 15.19 -12.31
C ALA A 179 -10.28 16.06 -11.83
N PHE A 180 -10.35 16.31 -10.52
CA PHE A 180 -11.36 17.19 -9.95
C PHE A 180 -11.28 18.62 -10.48
N ASN A 181 -10.06 19.13 -10.72
CA ASN A 181 -9.85 20.50 -11.14
C ASN A 181 -9.85 20.68 -12.66
N CYS A 182 -9.60 19.63 -13.44
CA CYS A 182 -9.48 19.75 -14.89
C CYS A 182 -10.84 19.96 -15.53
N PRO A 183 -11.03 21.03 -16.33
CA PRO A 183 -12.28 21.25 -17.02
C PRO A 183 -12.65 20.11 -17.98
N PRO A 184 -13.94 19.74 -18.10
CA PRO A 184 -14.38 18.68 -19.00
C PRO A 184 -14.16 19.01 -20.48
N ILE A 185 -14.02 20.29 -20.81
CA ILE A 185 -13.83 20.82 -22.18
C ILE A 185 -12.37 20.75 -22.67
N VAL A 186 -11.47 20.13 -21.93
CA VAL A 186 -10.11 19.83 -22.36
C VAL A 186 -10.08 18.43 -22.96
N ALA A 187 -9.58 18.27 -24.17
CA ALA A 187 -9.45 16.95 -24.78
C ALA A 187 -8.41 16.08 -24.07
N LEU A 188 -8.63 14.76 -24.01
CA LEU A 188 -7.66 13.83 -23.47
C LEU A 188 -6.35 13.86 -24.25
N TYR A 189 -6.46 13.78 -25.58
CA TYR A 189 -5.34 13.91 -26.52
C TYR A 189 -5.58 15.05 -27.49
N ASP A 190 -4.49 15.66 -27.96
CA ASP A 190 -4.49 16.74 -28.94
C ASP A 190 -3.40 16.49 -29.98
N GLU A 191 -3.78 15.97 -31.13
CA GLU A 191 -2.86 15.66 -32.25
C GLU A 191 -2.11 16.90 -32.75
N ASN A 192 -2.67 18.09 -32.54
CA ASN A 192 -2.07 19.38 -32.91
C ASN A 192 -1.16 19.94 -31.83
N ASN A 193 -0.95 19.25 -30.70
CA ASN A 193 0.06 19.60 -29.72
C ASN A 193 1.45 19.21 -30.26
N GLU A 194 2.05 20.06 -31.10
CA GLU A 194 3.35 19.78 -31.73
C GLU A 194 4.50 19.62 -30.71
N GLN A 195 4.40 20.26 -29.57
CA GLN A 195 5.39 20.16 -28.49
C GLN A 195 5.15 18.95 -27.57
N GLY A 196 3.98 18.34 -27.65
CA GLY A 196 3.60 17.21 -26.81
C GLY A 196 4.44 15.96 -27.09
N PHE A 197 5.09 15.44 -26.05
CA PHE A 197 5.84 14.18 -26.12
C PHE A 197 5.95 13.53 -24.72
N PRO A 198 6.14 12.21 -24.61
CA PRO A 198 6.09 11.22 -25.70
C PRO A 198 4.67 11.02 -26.26
N ASP A 199 3.66 11.44 -25.50
CA ASP A 199 2.26 11.38 -25.92
C ASP A 199 1.74 12.80 -26.16
N LYS A 200 0.81 12.94 -27.08
CA LYS A 200 0.16 14.22 -27.38
C LYS A 200 -1.07 14.44 -26.52
N PHE A 201 -0.88 14.60 -25.22
CA PHE A 201 -1.99 14.94 -24.34
C PHE A 201 -2.54 16.34 -24.60
N GLY A 202 -3.85 16.47 -24.48
CA GLY A 202 -4.50 17.77 -24.47
C GLY A 202 -4.13 18.56 -23.20
N SER A 203 -4.06 19.86 -23.33
CA SER A 203 -3.58 20.73 -22.27
C SER A 203 -4.60 21.83 -21.94
N PRO A 204 -4.89 22.07 -20.65
CA PRO A 204 -5.75 23.17 -20.23
C PRO A 204 -5.25 24.56 -20.64
N ASP A 205 -3.93 24.78 -20.70
CA ASP A 205 -3.37 26.08 -21.12
C ASP A 205 -3.59 26.36 -22.61
N ALA A 206 -3.77 25.33 -23.44
CA ALA A 206 -4.10 25.47 -24.86
C ALA A 206 -5.48 26.10 -25.13
N ILE A 207 -6.33 26.17 -24.11
CA ILE A 207 -7.63 26.82 -24.12
C ILE A 207 -7.76 27.91 -23.07
N GLY A 208 -6.61 28.50 -22.67
CA GLY A 208 -6.53 29.69 -21.84
C GLY A 208 -6.52 29.49 -20.33
N TYR A 209 -6.48 28.26 -19.84
CA TYR A 209 -6.33 28.01 -18.39
C TYR A 209 -4.90 28.19 -17.92
N SER A 210 -4.74 28.53 -16.64
CA SER A 210 -3.43 28.82 -16.02
C SER A 210 -2.79 27.61 -15.32
N SER A 211 -1.72 27.87 -14.60
CA SER A 211 -0.81 26.90 -13.96
C SER A 211 -1.42 25.87 -12.98
N ASN A 212 -2.67 26.05 -12.56
CA ASN A 212 -3.28 25.13 -11.59
C ASN A 212 -4.00 23.94 -12.25
N PHE A 213 -4.17 24.00 -13.55
CA PHE A 213 -4.89 23.00 -14.31
C PHE A 213 -3.90 22.11 -15.08
N TYR A 214 -4.05 20.82 -14.92
CA TYR A 214 -3.21 19.80 -15.57
C TYR A 214 -4.09 18.70 -16.17
N ASN A 215 -3.61 18.07 -17.24
CA ASN A 215 -4.21 16.83 -17.71
C ASN A 215 -3.96 15.72 -16.64
N PRO A 216 -5.02 15.16 -16.04
CA PRO A 216 -4.88 14.22 -14.94
C PRO A 216 -4.32 12.87 -15.37
N VAL A 217 -4.63 12.42 -16.58
CA VAL A 217 -4.14 11.16 -17.15
C VAL A 217 -2.63 11.24 -17.40
N ALA A 218 -2.16 12.36 -17.95
CA ALA A 218 -0.73 12.61 -18.11
C ALA A 218 -0.02 12.67 -16.75
N THR A 219 -0.65 13.28 -15.73
CA THR A 219 -0.12 13.31 -14.35
C THR A 219 0.05 11.91 -13.77
N ALA A 220 -0.91 11.02 -14.03
CA ALA A 220 -0.83 9.64 -13.60
C ALA A 220 0.21 8.84 -14.39
N LYS A 221 0.25 9.00 -15.71
CA LYS A 221 1.06 8.21 -16.64
C LYS A 221 2.56 8.51 -16.56
N TYR A 222 2.94 9.77 -16.38
CA TYR A 222 4.35 10.19 -16.35
C TYR A 222 4.99 10.09 -14.95
N PHE A 223 4.43 9.28 -14.10
CA PHE A 223 4.96 8.99 -12.77
C PHE A 223 5.04 7.48 -12.56
N ASP A 224 6.27 6.98 -12.44
CA ASP A 224 6.55 5.57 -12.18
C ASP A 224 7.30 5.48 -10.84
N SER A 225 6.62 5.01 -9.83
CA SER A 225 7.18 4.87 -8.49
C SER A 225 6.95 3.47 -7.94
N SER A 226 8.00 2.91 -7.38
CA SER A 226 7.93 1.60 -6.73
C SER A 226 8.58 1.60 -5.36
N LYS A 227 8.03 0.76 -4.48
CA LYS A 227 8.54 0.54 -3.13
C LYS A 227 8.66 -0.96 -2.88
N GLU A 228 9.84 -1.39 -2.46
CA GLU A 228 10.10 -2.78 -2.09
C GLU A 228 10.50 -2.85 -0.62
N ASN A 229 9.90 -3.79 0.12
CA ASN A 229 10.20 -4.01 1.52
C ASN A 229 10.59 -5.47 1.76
N TYR A 230 11.71 -5.65 2.44
CA TYR A 230 12.16 -6.92 3.00
C TYR A 230 12.10 -6.83 4.51
N GLN A 231 11.35 -7.72 5.13
CA GLN A 231 11.23 -7.76 6.58
C GLN A 231 11.56 -9.16 7.11
N VAL A 232 12.40 -9.21 8.11
CA VAL A 232 12.70 -10.41 8.90
C VAL A 232 12.36 -10.11 10.34
N LEU A 233 11.49 -10.93 10.92
CA LEU A 233 11.24 -10.95 12.36
C LEU A 233 11.58 -12.35 12.85
N SER A 234 12.45 -12.48 13.83
CA SER A 234 12.82 -13.76 14.40
C SER A 234 12.92 -13.67 15.91
N ASN A 235 12.56 -14.75 16.55
CA ASN A 235 12.68 -14.91 17.98
C ASN A 235 13.19 -16.31 18.28
N PHE A 236 14.27 -16.37 19.01
CA PHE A 236 14.84 -17.61 19.55
C PHE A 236 14.74 -17.57 21.07
N TYR A 237 14.33 -18.68 21.68
CA TYR A 237 14.38 -18.81 23.13
C TYR A 237 14.96 -20.15 23.55
N ALA A 238 15.59 -20.14 24.74
CA ALA A 238 15.96 -21.34 25.47
C ALA A 238 15.44 -21.20 26.91
N GLN A 239 14.87 -22.28 27.44
CA GLN A 239 14.42 -22.37 28.81
C GLN A 239 15.09 -23.56 29.46
N ILE A 240 15.70 -23.30 30.59
CA ILE A 240 16.36 -24.30 31.44
C ILE A 240 15.55 -24.43 32.73
N ASP A 241 15.01 -25.60 32.99
CA ASP A 241 14.27 -25.92 34.20
C ASP A 241 15.29 -26.53 35.24
N PHE A 242 15.88 -25.69 36.09
CA PHE A 242 16.85 -26.12 37.11
C PHE A 242 16.18 -26.99 38.17
N ILE A 243 14.96 -26.64 38.56
CA ILE A 243 14.11 -27.45 39.44
C ILE A 243 12.77 -27.56 38.74
N PRO A 244 12.38 -28.77 38.32
CA PRO A 244 11.13 -28.98 37.60
C PRO A 244 9.93 -28.30 38.30
N SER A 245 9.17 -27.53 37.56
CA SER A 245 7.99 -26.78 38.02
C SER A 245 8.24 -25.68 39.06
N LYS A 246 9.48 -25.49 39.52
CA LYS A 246 9.78 -24.49 40.55
C LYS A 246 10.74 -23.42 40.10
N LEU A 247 11.91 -23.76 39.56
CA LEU A 247 12.93 -22.79 39.18
C LEU A 247 13.31 -22.96 37.71
N ASN A 248 13.02 -21.96 36.91
CA ASN A 248 13.43 -21.92 35.50
C ASN A 248 14.16 -20.62 35.18
N PHE A 249 15.08 -20.75 34.23
CA PHE A 249 15.72 -19.62 33.54
C PHE A 249 15.31 -19.64 32.08
N LYS A 250 14.87 -18.52 31.57
CA LYS A 250 14.52 -18.34 30.16
C LYS A 250 15.32 -17.19 29.57
N THR A 251 16.04 -17.47 28.50
CA THR A 251 16.66 -16.46 27.65
C THR A 251 15.88 -16.35 26.33
N ASN A 252 15.67 -15.15 25.89
CA ASN A 252 14.87 -14.86 24.68
C ASN A 252 15.57 -13.78 23.85
N TYR A 253 15.94 -14.12 22.63
CA TYR A 253 16.58 -13.21 21.69
C TYR A 253 15.67 -12.96 20.52
N SER A 254 15.27 -11.71 20.34
CA SER A 254 14.44 -11.23 19.24
C SER A 254 15.27 -10.37 18.30
N TYR A 255 15.16 -10.62 17.01
CA TYR A 255 15.79 -9.84 15.96
C TYR A 255 14.76 -9.36 14.94
N SER A 256 14.82 -8.08 14.61
CA SER A 256 13.99 -7.45 13.60
C SER A 256 14.86 -6.71 12.61
N PHE A 257 14.66 -6.99 11.35
CA PHE A 257 15.27 -6.31 10.22
C PHE A 257 14.21 -5.83 9.24
N LEU A 258 14.32 -4.59 8.79
CA LEU A 258 13.49 -4.03 7.72
C LEU A 258 14.40 -3.27 6.75
N SER A 259 14.37 -3.66 5.48
CA SER A 259 14.92 -2.89 4.38
C SER A 259 13.79 -2.37 3.52
N THR A 260 13.77 -1.07 3.28
CA THR A 260 12.84 -0.41 2.38
C THR A 260 13.62 0.24 1.25
N GLN A 261 13.34 -0.16 0.02
CA GLN A 261 13.92 0.42 -1.20
C GLN A 261 12.82 1.15 -1.94
N GLY A 262 13.06 2.41 -2.28
CA GLY A 262 12.17 3.23 -3.08
C GLY A 262 12.83 3.61 -4.39
N ARG A 263 12.04 3.63 -5.45
CA ARG A 263 12.41 4.13 -6.78
C ARG A 263 11.30 5.05 -7.25
N GLU A 264 11.68 6.24 -7.71
CA GLU A 264 10.78 7.19 -8.36
C GLU A 264 11.41 7.62 -9.68
N PHE A 265 10.67 7.48 -10.76
CA PHE A 265 11.11 7.79 -12.10
C PHE A 265 10.09 8.71 -12.77
N THR A 266 10.56 9.83 -13.27
CA THR A 266 9.79 10.76 -14.08
C THR A 266 10.51 10.90 -15.42
N PRO A 267 9.91 10.44 -16.54
CA PRO A 267 10.50 10.61 -17.87
C PRO A 267 10.51 12.07 -18.27
N LYS A 268 11.43 12.44 -19.14
CA LYS A 268 11.30 13.70 -19.86
C LYS A 268 9.99 13.69 -20.62
N HIS A 269 9.15 14.72 -20.42
CA HIS A 269 7.86 14.85 -21.08
C HIS A 269 7.46 16.32 -21.22
N TYR A 270 6.53 16.58 -22.13
CA TYR A 270 5.89 17.88 -22.29
C TYR A 270 4.40 17.68 -22.61
N VAL A 271 3.55 18.26 -21.82
CA VAL A 271 2.10 18.37 -22.05
C VAL A 271 1.77 19.85 -22.27
N SER A 272 2.30 20.72 -21.40
CA SER A 272 2.14 22.16 -21.42
C SER A 272 3.34 22.88 -20.78
N SER A 273 3.34 24.20 -20.85
CA SER A 273 4.32 25.05 -20.16
C SER A 273 4.36 24.80 -18.63
N TRP A 274 3.26 24.35 -18.05
CA TRP A 274 3.10 24.09 -16.61
C TRP A 274 3.22 22.60 -16.26
N GLN A 275 2.97 21.71 -17.23
CA GLN A 275 3.00 20.26 -17.02
C GLN A 275 4.09 19.63 -17.91
N GLN A 276 5.31 19.69 -17.46
CA GLN A 276 6.47 19.17 -18.17
C GLN A 276 7.61 18.75 -17.23
N SER A 277 8.48 17.91 -17.73
CA SER A 277 9.79 17.65 -17.15
C SER A 277 10.85 17.77 -18.24
N ALA A 278 11.72 18.78 -18.15
CA ALA A 278 12.76 19.04 -19.15
C ALA A 278 13.83 17.94 -19.21
N THR A 279 13.95 17.15 -18.15
CA THR A 279 14.94 16.08 -18.03
C THR A 279 14.30 14.82 -17.45
N THR A 280 14.84 13.67 -17.81
CA THR A 280 14.51 12.42 -17.12
C THR A 280 15.11 12.42 -15.73
N GLN A 281 14.31 12.10 -14.71
CA GLN A 281 14.72 12.07 -13.32
C GLN A 281 14.55 10.67 -12.75
N LEU A 282 15.54 10.21 -11.99
CA LEU A 282 15.50 8.97 -11.26
C LEU A 282 15.98 9.19 -9.84
N THR A 283 15.10 8.97 -8.88
CA THR A 283 15.44 8.99 -7.46
C THR A 283 15.38 7.57 -6.92
N LYS A 284 16.41 7.15 -6.19
CA LYS A 284 16.43 5.88 -5.45
C LYS A 284 16.80 6.17 -4.00
N ASN A 285 16.10 5.50 -3.10
CA ASN A 285 16.39 5.56 -1.68
C ASN A 285 16.39 4.15 -1.09
N GLU A 286 17.20 3.94 -0.08
CA GLU A 286 17.22 2.71 0.69
C GLU A 286 17.36 3.05 2.17
N ASN A 287 16.47 2.47 2.98
CA ASN A 287 16.50 2.60 4.42
C ASN A 287 16.55 1.21 5.05
N LYS A 288 17.46 1.03 6.00
CA LYS A 288 17.62 -0.23 6.75
C LYS A 288 17.46 0.02 8.23
N TYR A 289 16.62 -0.77 8.87
CA TYR A 289 16.37 -0.71 10.30
C TYR A 289 16.70 -2.04 10.92
N TYR A 290 17.49 -2.00 11.98
CA TYR A 290 17.88 -3.16 12.77
C TYR A 290 17.43 -2.95 14.21
N ASN A 291 16.80 -3.94 14.77
CA ASN A 291 16.47 -3.93 16.19
C ASN A 291 16.69 -5.34 16.77
N TYR A 292 17.24 -5.41 17.95
CA TYR A 292 17.36 -6.66 18.70
C TYR A 292 17.00 -6.42 20.16
N ILE A 293 16.41 -7.44 20.76
CA ILE A 293 16.05 -7.46 22.17
C ILE A 293 16.54 -8.77 22.72
N TRP A 294 17.22 -8.71 23.83
CA TRP A 294 17.69 -9.90 24.54
C TRP A 294 17.22 -9.86 25.99
N ASP A 295 16.19 -10.66 26.28
CA ASP A 295 15.56 -10.74 27.60
C ASP A 295 16.01 -12.01 28.31
N ASN A 296 16.36 -11.89 29.58
CA ASN A 296 16.72 -12.99 30.43
C ASN A 296 15.82 -12.95 31.67
N THR A 297 15.17 -14.05 32.00
CA THR A 297 14.26 -14.12 33.14
C THR A 297 14.55 -15.36 33.99
N LEU A 298 14.66 -15.16 35.28
CA LEU A 298 14.72 -16.23 36.29
C LEU A 298 13.40 -16.22 37.06
N THR A 299 12.69 -17.33 37.03
CA THR A 299 11.37 -17.45 37.67
C THR A 299 11.40 -18.58 38.71
N TYR A 300 10.96 -18.27 39.90
CA TYR A 300 10.77 -19.24 40.99
C TYR A 300 9.29 -19.26 41.38
N ASN A 301 8.67 -20.46 41.41
CA ASN A 301 7.33 -20.69 41.91
C ASN A 301 7.34 -21.89 42.86
N ASP A 302 6.70 -21.75 44.01
CA ASP A 302 6.52 -22.84 44.92
C ASP A 302 5.17 -22.76 45.66
N GLN A 303 4.74 -23.87 46.20
CA GLN A 303 3.53 -23.96 46.98
C GLN A 303 3.80 -24.70 48.31
N TRP A 304 3.52 -24.02 49.42
CA TRP A 304 3.63 -24.58 50.76
C TRP A 304 2.25 -24.60 51.40
N GLY A 305 1.65 -25.78 51.47
CA GLY A 305 0.29 -25.94 51.97
C GLY A 305 -0.71 -25.12 51.12
N LYS A 306 -1.38 -24.14 51.72
CA LYS A 306 -2.33 -23.25 51.06
C LYS A 306 -1.68 -21.98 50.46
N HIS A 307 -0.41 -21.74 50.70
CA HIS A 307 0.31 -20.54 50.26
C HIS A 307 1.05 -20.81 48.95
N ARG A 308 0.86 -19.93 47.97
CA ARG A 308 1.62 -19.91 46.70
C ARG A 308 2.56 -18.71 46.70
N PHE A 309 3.80 -18.99 46.40
CA PHE A 309 4.84 -17.97 46.28
C PHE A 309 5.38 -17.98 44.85
N GLY A 310 5.47 -16.79 44.26
CA GLY A 310 6.09 -16.59 42.95
C GLY A 310 7.00 -15.37 42.97
N ALA A 311 8.21 -15.54 42.47
CA ALA A 311 9.17 -14.47 42.33
C ALA A 311 9.78 -14.53 40.92
N MET A 312 10.06 -13.37 40.33
CA MET A 312 10.70 -13.27 39.01
C MET A 312 11.71 -12.13 39.05
N ALA A 313 12.90 -12.40 38.52
CA ALA A 313 13.91 -11.40 38.20
C ALA A 313 14.18 -11.43 36.69
N GLY A 314 14.36 -10.26 36.08
CA GLY A 314 14.60 -10.15 34.64
C GLY A 314 15.55 -9.02 34.31
N TYR A 315 16.28 -9.21 33.20
CA TYR A 315 17.20 -8.25 32.60
C TYR A 315 17.05 -8.31 31.09
#